data_bc839f86519158a07cc00728b5b80f65
#
_entry.id   bc839f86519158a07cc00728b5b80f65
#
_cell.length_a   1.000
_cell.length_b   1.000
_cell.length_c   1.000
_cell.angle_alpha   90.00
_cell.angle_beta   90.00
_cell.angle_gamma   90.00
#
_symmetry.space_group_name_H-M   'P 1'
#
loop_
_entity.id
_entity.type
_entity.pdbx_description
1 polymer ?
#
loop_
_entity_poly.entity_id
_entity_poly.type
_entity_poly.pdbx_seq_one_letter_code
_entity_poly.pdbx_strand_id
1 'polypeptide(L)'
;MRRAAFLTSAAGFVVAPRIAHAQSATIRAGSAPVESYALMYFAREQGFFKAAGLDVQIQSFSGGGSVLAALAGGSLDVVCANVGALSNAHSRKIPLSVIAPGGGYSASSPTTVLAIAKTSSLASAKDLNGKTVAVSTLKDLQQASVMRWVDTNGGDAKTLRFIEMPVPEMSPAIQAGRIDAATLLEPSLTAERDNVKVLTDCYDAIAKQFFITLHAGANPWLERNPDVAKRFAAVLRQTADWASKNPAATGEILGKITKIPPANIARMARTAWYPNLDPKLIQPVIDATAHYKFLASDFRAQDLFWAQARA
;
A
#
# COMPACT_ATOMS: atom_id res chain seq x y z
N MET A 1 47.29 -36.24 70.79
CA MET A 1 47.54 -35.32 69.66
C MET A 1 46.73 -35.81 68.49
N ARG A 2 45.54 -35.23 68.21
CA ARG A 2 44.70 -35.56 67.03
C ARG A 2 44.70 -34.38 66.06
N ARG A 3 45.22 -34.62 64.85
CA ARG A 3 45.20 -33.60 63.75
C ARG A 3 43.85 -33.69 63.01
N ALA A 4 43.09 -32.65 63.06
CA ALA A 4 41.91 -32.50 62.24
C ALA A 4 42.28 -31.94 60.84
N ALA A 5 41.91 -32.67 59.78
CA ALA A 5 42.07 -32.25 58.41
C ALA A 5 40.81 -31.48 57.98
N PHE A 6 40.99 -30.21 57.58
CA PHE A 6 39.93 -29.37 56.94
C PHE A 6 39.85 -29.69 55.43
N LEU A 7 38.73 -30.25 54.97
CA LEU A 7 38.43 -30.44 53.58
C LEU A 7 37.66 -29.14 53.07
N THR A 8 38.32 -28.35 52.27
CA THR A 8 37.71 -27.19 51.59
C THR A 8 37.03 -27.67 50.33
N SER A 9 35.68 -27.70 50.29
CA SER A 9 34.88 -27.92 49.07
C SER A 9 34.81 -26.65 48.26
N ALA A 10 35.45 -26.65 47.10
CA ALA A 10 35.27 -25.60 46.09
C ALA A 10 34.00 -25.88 45.33
N ALA A 11 32.93 -25.12 45.60
CA ALA A 11 31.71 -25.12 44.81
C ALA A 11 31.95 -24.31 43.52
N GLY A 12 32.11 -25.02 42.40
CA GLY A 12 32.18 -24.39 41.06
C GLY A 12 30.82 -23.83 40.67
N PHE A 13 30.69 -22.51 40.56
CA PHE A 13 29.54 -21.86 39.96
C PHE A 13 29.57 -22.09 38.46
N VAL A 14 28.70 -22.96 37.94
CA VAL A 14 28.41 -23.07 36.50
C VAL A 14 27.54 -21.89 36.12
N VAL A 15 28.13 -20.87 35.53
CA VAL A 15 27.38 -19.76 34.91
C VAL A 15 26.82 -20.28 33.59
N ALA A 16 25.56 -20.74 33.62
CA ALA A 16 24.83 -21.03 32.39
C ALA A 16 24.68 -19.72 31.56
N PRO A 17 25.01 -19.75 30.27
CA PRO A 17 24.76 -18.59 29.44
C PRO A 17 23.25 -18.29 29.41
N ARG A 18 22.85 -17.15 29.98
CA ARG A 18 21.50 -16.62 29.78
C ARG A 18 21.36 -16.32 28.29
N ILE A 19 20.62 -17.17 27.57
CA ILE A 19 20.11 -16.84 26.26
C ILE A 19 19.18 -15.65 26.50
N ALA A 20 19.70 -14.45 26.31
CA ALA A 20 18.87 -13.26 26.26
C ALA A 20 17.91 -13.47 25.09
N HIS A 21 16.67 -13.83 25.37
CA HIS A 21 15.58 -13.72 24.40
C HIS A 21 15.51 -12.23 24.06
N ALA A 22 16.07 -11.86 22.91
CA ALA A 22 15.90 -10.52 22.40
C ALA A 22 14.39 -10.28 22.34
N GLN A 23 13.90 -9.40 23.19
CA GLN A 23 12.49 -9.01 23.24
C GLN A 23 12.12 -8.57 21.82
N SER A 24 11.15 -9.25 21.19
CA SER A 24 10.75 -8.93 19.82
C SER A 24 10.32 -7.47 19.77
N ALA A 25 10.93 -6.70 18.86
CA ALA A 25 10.60 -5.30 18.72
C ALA A 25 9.17 -5.19 18.19
N THR A 26 8.27 -4.64 18.97
CA THR A 26 6.88 -4.40 18.57
C THR A 26 6.82 -3.19 17.63
N ILE A 27 6.18 -3.35 16.48
CA ILE A 27 5.98 -2.34 15.45
C ILE A 27 4.49 -2.12 15.29
N ARG A 28 4.02 -0.90 15.50
CA ARG A 28 2.62 -0.50 15.25
C ARG A 28 2.49 -0.13 13.77
N ALA A 29 1.80 -0.97 13.00
CA ALA A 29 1.69 -0.84 11.57
C ALA A 29 0.27 -0.51 11.12
N GLY A 30 0.10 0.34 10.10
CA GLY A 30 -1.19 0.65 9.50
C GLY A 30 -1.26 0.18 8.05
N SER A 31 -2.36 -0.48 7.66
CA SER A 31 -2.61 -0.91 6.28
C SER A 31 -4.11 -1.02 5.99
N ALA A 32 -4.47 -1.35 4.74
CA ALA A 32 -5.85 -1.64 4.34
C ALA A 32 -5.99 -3.10 3.89
N PRO A 33 -7.17 -3.74 4.08
CA PRO A 33 -7.43 -5.11 3.63
C PRO A 33 -7.79 -5.13 2.11
N VAL A 34 -6.88 -4.64 1.29
CA VAL A 34 -6.95 -4.59 -0.18
C VAL A 34 -5.66 -5.18 -0.72
N GLU A 35 -5.67 -5.86 -1.87
CA GLU A 35 -4.51 -6.63 -2.31
C GLU A 35 -3.24 -5.78 -2.43
N SER A 36 -3.29 -4.62 -3.08
CA SER A 36 -2.11 -3.74 -3.22
C SER A 36 -1.53 -3.22 -1.89
N TYR A 37 -2.25 -3.37 -0.78
CA TYR A 37 -1.82 -3.04 0.58
C TYR A 37 -1.47 -4.29 1.41
N ALA A 38 -1.63 -5.50 0.87
CA ALA A 38 -1.64 -6.74 1.65
C ALA A 38 -0.26 -7.27 2.04
N LEU A 39 0.84 -6.67 1.59
CA LEU A 39 2.18 -7.23 1.76
C LEU A 39 2.53 -7.53 3.23
N MET A 40 2.18 -6.64 4.17
CA MET A 40 2.38 -6.88 5.60
C MET A 40 1.54 -8.05 6.12
N TYR A 41 0.32 -8.22 5.61
CA TYR A 41 -0.52 -9.37 5.98
C TYR A 41 0.07 -10.67 5.46
N PHE A 42 0.61 -10.68 4.24
CA PHE A 42 1.30 -11.85 3.69
C PHE A 42 2.52 -12.21 4.53
N ALA A 43 3.36 -11.23 4.88
CA ALA A 43 4.53 -11.45 5.75
C ALA A 43 4.15 -12.03 7.12
N ARG A 44 3.04 -11.55 7.71
CA ARG A 44 2.53 -12.04 8.99
C ARG A 44 2.05 -13.49 8.88
N GLU A 45 1.20 -13.80 7.91
CA GLU A 45 0.60 -15.13 7.73
C GLU A 45 1.67 -16.18 7.36
N GLN A 46 2.72 -15.78 6.64
CA GLN A 46 3.87 -16.65 6.33
C GLN A 46 4.88 -16.77 7.48
N GLY A 47 4.68 -16.03 8.57
CA GLY A 47 5.60 -16.05 9.72
C GLY A 47 6.94 -15.34 9.47
N PHE A 48 7.11 -14.58 8.37
CA PHE A 48 8.38 -13.93 8.02
C PHE A 48 8.79 -12.87 9.05
N PHE A 49 7.84 -12.11 9.59
CA PHE A 49 8.11 -11.17 10.67
C PHE A 49 8.62 -11.89 11.93
N LYS A 50 7.95 -12.98 12.33
CA LYS A 50 8.36 -13.78 13.49
C LYS A 50 9.76 -14.36 13.31
N ALA A 51 10.07 -14.88 12.13
CA ALA A 51 11.40 -15.41 11.80
C ALA A 51 12.49 -14.33 11.88
N ALA A 52 12.15 -13.06 11.59
CA ALA A 52 13.06 -11.92 11.72
C ALA A 52 13.09 -11.31 13.15
N GLY A 53 12.42 -11.91 14.13
CA GLY A 53 12.34 -11.39 15.50
C GLY A 53 11.54 -10.08 15.60
N LEU A 54 10.50 -9.90 14.75
CA LEU A 54 9.64 -8.73 14.74
C LEU A 54 8.21 -9.13 15.15
N ASP A 55 7.61 -8.33 16.06
CA ASP A 55 6.19 -8.37 16.39
C ASP A 55 5.50 -7.20 15.68
N VAL A 56 4.76 -7.48 14.58
CA VAL A 56 4.10 -6.46 13.77
C VAL A 56 2.60 -6.48 14.01
N GLN A 57 2.11 -5.46 14.69
CA GLN A 57 0.69 -5.26 15.01
C GLN A 57 0.03 -4.42 13.91
N ILE A 58 -0.70 -5.07 13.01
CA ILE A 58 -1.32 -4.43 11.85
C ILE A 58 -2.72 -3.95 12.21
N GLN A 59 -2.93 -2.63 12.17
CA GLN A 59 -4.24 -1.99 12.29
C GLN A 59 -4.81 -1.72 10.90
N SER A 60 -6.12 -1.95 10.74
CA SER A 60 -6.82 -1.76 9.47
C SER A 60 -7.36 -0.33 9.34
N PHE A 61 -7.16 0.29 8.17
CA PHE A 61 -7.62 1.63 7.83
C PHE A 61 -8.41 1.58 6.53
N SER A 62 -9.38 2.48 6.36
CA SER A 62 -10.23 2.57 5.18
C SER A 62 -9.65 3.44 4.06
N GLY A 63 -8.60 4.24 4.32
CA GLY A 63 -8.02 5.14 3.33
C GLY A 63 -6.66 5.73 3.72
N GLY A 64 -5.97 6.30 2.72
CA GLY A 64 -4.61 6.84 2.86
C GLY A 64 -4.53 8.05 3.81
N GLY A 65 -5.56 8.89 3.85
CA GLY A 65 -5.57 10.07 4.71
C GLY A 65 -5.55 9.72 6.20
N SER A 66 -6.41 8.78 6.62
CA SER A 66 -6.50 8.35 8.03
C SER A 66 -5.25 7.63 8.53
N VAL A 67 -4.65 6.77 7.69
CA VAL A 67 -3.43 6.05 8.06
C VAL A 67 -2.23 6.99 8.18
N LEU A 68 -2.11 8.00 7.30
CA LEU A 68 -1.05 9.00 7.37
C LEU A 68 -1.23 9.96 8.55
N ALA A 69 -2.47 10.32 8.90
CA ALA A 69 -2.74 11.09 10.12
C ALA A 69 -2.33 10.32 11.39
N ALA A 70 -2.60 9.00 11.45
CA ALA A 70 -2.17 8.15 12.56
C ALA A 70 -0.64 8.03 12.66
N LEU A 71 0.08 7.96 11.51
CA LEU A 71 1.54 8.00 11.47
C LEU A 71 2.07 9.33 11.99
N ALA A 72 1.56 10.45 11.45
CA ALA A 72 1.98 11.80 11.85
C ALA A 72 1.70 12.08 13.33
N GLY A 73 0.59 11.55 13.87
CA GLY A 73 0.21 11.66 15.29
C GLY A 73 0.97 10.70 16.21
N GLY A 74 1.89 9.84 15.67
CA GLY A 74 2.69 8.92 16.47
C GLY A 74 1.93 7.69 17.01
N SER A 75 0.70 7.45 16.55
CA SER A 75 -0.06 6.24 16.88
C SER A 75 0.46 5.01 16.13
N LEU A 76 1.10 5.22 14.99
CA LEU A 76 1.74 4.21 14.16
C LEU A 76 3.23 4.52 13.98
N ASP A 77 4.02 3.47 13.78
CA ASP A 77 5.44 3.52 13.50
C ASP A 77 5.72 3.42 12.00
N VAL A 78 4.95 2.56 11.32
CA VAL A 78 5.03 2.32 9.88
C VAL A 78 3.63 2.21 9.27
N VAL A 79 3.52 2.54 7.99
CA VAL A 79 2.26 2.48 7.24
C VAL A 79 2.49 1.92 5.84
N CYS A 80 1.46 1.28 5.28
CA CYS A 80 1.32 1.10 3.85
C CYS A 80 0.34 2.16 3.33
N ALA A 81 0.77 2.98 2.39
CA ALA A 81 -0.08 4.00 1.79
C ALA A 81 0.18 4.12 0.28
N ASN A 82 -0.78 4.67 -0.48
CA ASN A 82 -0.57 4.87 -1.91
C ASN A 82 0.47 5.97 -2.18
N VAL A 83 1.16 5.86 -3.32
CA VAL A 83 2.26 6.75 -3.69
C VAL A 83 1.80 8.21 -3.76
N GLY A 84 0.58 8.48 -4.26
CA GLY A 84 0.04 9.85 -4.33
C GLY A 84 -0.15 10.47 -2.95
N ALA A 85 -0.71 9.72 -2.00
CA ALA A 85 -0.89 10.19 -0.62
C ALA A 85 0.44 10.41 0.11
N LEU A 86 1.41 9.50 -0.07
CA LEU A 86 2.77 9.66 0.46
C LEU A 86 3.48 10.88 -0.13
N SER A 87 3.33 11.09 -1.45
CA SER A 87 3.88 12.25 -2.16
C SER A 87 3.29 13.56 -1.64
N ASN A 88 1.97 13.60 -1.42
CA ASN A 88 1.30 14.77 -0.85
C ASN A 88 1.79 15.06 0.56
N ALA A 89 1.90 14.04 1.41
CA ALA A 89 2.42 14.19 2.77
C ALA A 89 3.87 14.70 2.77
N HIS A 90 4.73 14.13 1.93
CA HIS A 90 6.13 14.55 1.78
C HIS A 90 6.25 16.01 1.29
N SER A 91 5.47 16.40 0.27
CA SER A 91 5.47 17.77 -0.24
C SER A 91 5.04 18.81 0.80
N ARG A 92 4.27 18.39 1.81
CA ARG A 92 3.84 19.19 2.98
C ARG A 92 4.78 19.08 4.17
N LYS A 93 5.96 18.45 4.01
CA LYS A 93 6.99 18.30 5.04
C LYS A 93 6.55 17.45 6.23
N ILE A 94 5.58 16.55 6.06
CA ILE A 94 5.27 15.55 7.09
C ILE A 94 6.49 14.64 7.25
N PRO A 95 7.01 14.42 8.49
CA PRO A 95 8.27 13.73 8.73
C PRO A 95 8.13 12.22 8.56
N LEU A 96 8.11 11.74 7.33
CA LEU A 96 8.08 10.33 6.94
C LEU A 96 9.11 10.03 5.84
N SER A 97 9.52 8.78 5.75
CA SER A 97 10.37 8.28 4.66
C SER A 97 9.93 6.89 4.22
N VAL A 98 10.01 6.64 2.91
CA VAL A 98 9.75 5.33 2.32
C VAL A 98 10.89 4.37 2.66
N ILE A 99 10.54 3.18 3.16
CA ILE A 99 11.48 2.16 3.64
C ILE A 99 11.41 0.84 2.87
N ALA A 100 10.25 0.52 2.26
CA ALA A 100 10.07 -0.76 1.58
C ALA A 100 9.04 -0.67 0.45
N PRO A 101 9.10 -1.59 -0.52
CA PRO A 101 8.13 -1.68 -1.61
C PRO A 101 6.75 -2.06 -1.08
N GLY A 102 5.73 -1.76 -1.88
CA GLY A 102 4.35 -2.21 -1.71
C GLY A 102 3.83 -2.89 -2.96
N GLY A 103 2.52 -2.79 -3.21
CA GLY A 103 1.89 -3.31 -4.40
C GLY A 103 2.09 -2.39 -5.60
N GLY A 104 2.23 -3.01 -6.77
CA GLY A 104 2.43 -2.31 -8.03
C GLY A 104 1.30 -2.54 -9.03
N TYR A 105 1.23 -1.67 -10.00
CA TYR A 105 0.40 -1.77 -11.19
C TYR A 105 1.19 -2.39 -12.34
N SER A 106 0.51 -3.21 -13.15
CA SER A 106 0.98 -3.65 -14.46
C SER A 106 -0.19 -3.59 -15.44
N ALA A 107 0.04 -3.02 -16.61
CA ALA A 107 -0.94 -3.00 -17.71
C ALA A 107 -1.38 -4.39 -18.19
N SER A 108 -0.58 -5.42 -17.93
CA SER A 108 -0.95 -6.83 -18.23
C SER A 108 -1.98 -7.41 -17.23
N SER A 109 -2.19 -6.75 -16.08
CA SER A 109 -3.15 -7.18 -15.04
C SER A 109 -3.72 -5.94 -14.34
N PRO A 110 -4.65 -5.20 -15.00
CA PRO A 110 -5.17 -3.94 -14.48
C PRO A 110 -6.07 -4.19 -13.26
N THR A 111 -5.60 -3.74 -12.10
CA THR A 111 -6.28 -3.91 -10.81
C THR A 111 -7.20 -2.75 -10.44
N THR A 112 -7.19 -1.68 -11.24
CA THR A 112 -8.00 -0.48 -11.03
C THR A 112 -8.48 0.05 -12.37
N VAL A 113 -9.78 0.29 -12.48
CA VAL A 113 -10.41 0.76 -13.71
C VAL A 113 -11.32 1.97 -13.43
N LEU A 114 -11.66 2.72 -14.47
CA LEU A 114 -12.78 3.64 -14.45
C LEU A 114 -14.02 2.89 -14.92
N ALA A 115 -15.01 2.74 -14.04
CA ALA A 115 -16.24 2.02 -14.28
C ALA A 115 -17.44 2.97 -14.40
N ILE A 116 -18.45 2.57 -15.18
CA ILE A 116 -19.71 3.27 -15.43
C ILE A 116 -20.87 2.27 -15.33
N ALA A 117 -22.12 2.76 -15.30
CA ALA A 117 -23.28 1.88 -15.33
C ALA A 117 -23.30 1.03 -16.62
N LYS A 118 -23.79 -0.21 -16.54
CA LYS A 118 -23.97 -1.07 -17.72
C LYS A 118 -24.83 -0.45 -18.79
N THR A 119 -25.85 0.30 -18.37
CA THR A 119 -26.81 1.00 -19.24
C THR A 119 -26.29 2.35 -19.72
N SER A 120 -25.11 2.79 -19.26
CA SER A 120 -24.53 4.09 -19.62
C SER A 120 -24.14 4.14 -21.09
N SER A 121 -24.47 5.27 -21.74
CA SER A 121 -24.04 5.61 -23.11
C SER A 121 -22.62 6.19 -23.18
N LEU A 122 -21.97 6.45 -22.04
CA LEU A 122 -20.60 6.97 -22.01
C LEU A 122 -19.66 5.96 -22.68
N ALA A 123 -18.87 6.42 -23.65
CA ALA A 123 -17.98 5.57 -24.44
C ALA A 123 -16.58 6.18 -24.66
N SER A 124 -16.41 7.47 -24.37
CA SER A 124 -15.18 8.21 -24.60
C SER A 124 -14.84 9.17 -23.45
N ALA A 125 -13.61 9.67 -23.46
CA ALA A 125 -13.16 10.68 -22.52
C ALA A 125 -13.95 12.00 -22.63
N LYS A 126 -14.39 12.37 -23.84
CA LYS A 126 -15.21 13.57 -24.08
C LYS A 126 -16.58 13.48 -23.42
N ASP A 127 -17.16 12.28 -23.35
CA ASP A 127 -18.47 12.06 -22.73
C ASP A 127 -18.45 12.30 -21.21
N LEU A 128 -17.24 12.25 -20.61
CA LEU A 128 -17.06 12.54 -19.19
C LEU A 128 -17.06 14.05 -18.87
N ASN A 129 -16.96 14.94 -19.86
CA ASN A 129 -16.99 16.38 -19.60
C ASN A 129 -18.24 16.77 -18.80
N GLY A 130 -18.06 17.51 -17.70
CA GLY A 130 -19.13 17.92 -16.79
C GLY A 130 -19.68 16.82 -15.88
N LYS A 131 -19.16 15.59 -15.95
CA LYS A 131 -19.63 14.42 -15.20
C LYS A 131 -19.08 14.36 -13.78
N THR A 132 -19.79 13.60 -12.93
CA THR A 132 -19.39 13.35 -11.56
C THR A 132 -18.69 12.00 -11.45
N VAL A 133 -17.46 12.01 -10.95
CA VAL A 133 -16.60 10.83 -10.80
C VAL A 133 -16.27 10.61 -9.33
N ALA A 134 -16.56 9.42 -8.80
CA ALA A 134 -16.14 9.04 -7.46
C ALA A 134 -14.75 8.42 -7.46
N VAL A 135 -13.97 8.79 -6.44
CA VAL A 135 -12.65 8.25 -6.12
C VAL A 135 -12.59 7.92 -4.62
N SER A 136 -11.72 7.01 -4.20
CA SER A 136 -11.60 6.65 -2.77
C SER A 136 -10.93 7.71 -1.92
N THR A 137 -10.12 8.58 -2.56
CA THR A 137 -9.44 9.70 -1.92
C THR A 137 -9.23 10.80 -2.94
N LEU A 138 -9.54 12.04 -2.56
CA LEU A 138 -9.31 13.21 -3.42
C LEU A 138 -7.82 13.59 -3.45
N LYS A 139 -7.40 14.17 -4.57
CA LYS A 139 -6.02 14.66 -4.81
C LYS A 139 -4.97 13.57 -4.65
N ASP A 140 -5.25 12.38 -5.14
CA ASP A 140 -4.33 11.26 -5.14
C ASP A 140 -4.20 10.59 -6.53
N LEU A 141 -3.57 9.40 -6.56
CA LEU A 141 -3.32 8.62 -7.78
C LEU A 141 -4.59 8.34 -8.59
N GLN A 142 -5.71 7.97 -7.94
CA GLN A 142 -6.95 7.63 -8.66
C GLN A 142 -7.49 8.84 -9.41
N GLN A 143 -7.60 9.98 -8.73
CA GLN A 143 -8.06 11.21 -9.37
C GLN A 143 -7.10 11.66 -10.48
N ALA A 144 -5.79 11.64 -10.23
CA ALA A 144 -4.79 12.02 -11.23
C ALA A 144 -4.84 11.13 -12.48
N SER A 145 -5.07 9.82 -12.31
CA SER A 145 -5.15 8.88 -13.43
C SER A 145 -6.38 9.13 -14.33
N VAL A 146 -7.53 9.38 -13.71
CA VAL A 146 -8.75 9.72 -14.46
C VAL A 146 -8.57 11.05 -15.22
N MET A 147 -8.07 12.09 -14.54
CA MET A 147 -7.82 13.39 -15.17
C MET A 147 -6.85 13.24 -16.33
N ARG A 148 -5.74 12.52 -16.16
CA ARG A 148 -4.75 12.31 -17.20
C ARG A 148 -5.32 11.53 -18.39
N TRP A 149 -6.10 10.49 -18.12
CA TRP A 149 -6.76 9.75 -19.20
C TRP A 149 -7.73 10.66 -19.98
N VAL A 150 -8.52 11.49 -19.29
CA VAL A 150 -9.46 12.42 -19.94
C VAL A 150 -8.71 13.41 -20.82
N ASP A 151 -7.70 14.10 -20.30
CA ASP A 151 -6.93 15.10 -21.03
C ASP A 151 -6.18 14.51 -22.24
N THR A 152 -5.62 13.29 -22.09
CA THR A 152 -4.88 12.65 -23.19
C THR A 152 -5.76 12.00 -24.26
N ASN A 153 -7.06 11.86 -24.01
CA ASN A 153 -8.03 11.27 -24.94
C ASN A 153 -9.07 12.27 -25.42
N GLY A 154 -8.74 13.58 -25.37
CA GLY A 154 -9.51 14.66 -26.01
C GLY A 154 -10.71 15.17 -25.21
N GLY A 155 -10.83 14.81 -23.91
CA GLY A 155 -11.73 15.47 -22.97
C GLY A 155 -11.07 16.67 -22.30
N ASP A 156 -11.75 17.26 -21.32
CA ASP A 156 -11.25 18.34 -20.45
C ASP A 156 -11.46 17.95 -18.99
N ALA A 157 -10.39 17.52 -18.34
CA ALA A 157 -10.43 17.08 -16.94
C ALA A 157 -10.84 18.17 -15.94
N LYS A 158 -10.73 19.44 -16.31
CA LYS A 158 -11.16 20.58 -15.47
C LYS A 158 -12.68 20.64 -15.32
N THR A 159 -13.43 20.04 -16.23
CA THR A 159 -14.90 20.00 -16.20
C THR A 159 -15.44 18.91 -15.28
N LEU A 160 -14.63 17.92 -14.89
CA LEU A 160 -15.03 16.82 -14.03
C LEU A 160 -15.32 17.30 -12.60
N ARG A 161 -16.34 16.73 -11.99
CA ARG A 161 -16.64 16.89 -10.57
C ARG A 161 -16.22 15.63 -9.83
N PHE A 162 -15.17 15.73 -9.02
CA PHE A 162 -14.73 14.61 -8.20
C PHE A 162 -15.37 14.64 -6.83
N ILE A 163 -15.79 13.45 -6.36
CA ILE A 163 -16.26 13.25 -4.98
C ILE A 163 -15.49 12.10 -4.34
N GLU A 164 -15.24 12.20 -3.04
CA GLU A 164 -14.69 11.11 -2.24
C GLU A 164 -15.81 10.18 -1.79
N MET A 165 -15.64 8.88 -1.99
CA MET A 165 -16.64 7.88 -1.64
C MET A 165 -15.96 6.55 -1.28
N PRO A 166 -16.44 5.84 -0.23
CA PRO A 166 -15.98 4.48 0.07
C PRO A 166 -16.21 3.52 -1.11
N VAL A 167 -15.20 2.71 -1.45
CA VAL A 167 -15.25 1.81 -2.63
C VAL A 167 -16.51 0.92 -2.66
N PRO A 168 -16.98 0.32 -1.53
CA PRO A 168 -18.20 -0.50 -1.56
C PRO A 168 -19.48 0.27 -1.93
N GLU A 169 -19.50 1.60 -1.80
CA GLU A 169 -20.65 2.44 -2.12
C GLU A 169 -20.67 2.89 -3.60
N MET A 170 -19.53 2.80 -4.30
CA MET A 170 -19.37 3.33 -5.66
C MET A 170 -20.27 2.61 -6.68
N SER A 171 -20.28 1.27 -6.72
CA SER A 171 -21.09 0.51 -7.66
C SER A 171 -22.60 0.73 -7.45
N PRO A 172 -23.16 0.67 -6.23
CA PRO A 172 -24.55 1.07 -5.99
C PRO A 172 -24.84 2.52 -6.39
N ALA A 173 -23.92 3.45 -6.21
CA ALA A 173 -24.11 4.85 -6.59
C ALA A 173 -24.12 5.03 -8.11
N ILE A 174 -23.27 4.31 -8.87
CA ILE A 174 -23.30 4.27 -10.35
C ILE A 174 -24.65 3.72 -10.83
N GLN A 175 -25.10 2.59 -10.29
CA GLN A 175 -26.34 1.94 -10.69
C GLN A 175 -27.58 2.82 -10.42
N ALA A 176 -27.55 3.57 -9.31
CA ALA A 176 -28.63 4.51 -8.96
C ALA A 176 -28.55 5.85 -9.71
N GLY A 177 -27.54 6.06 -10.59
CA GLY A 177 -27.34 7.31 -11.32
C GLY A 177 -26.96 8.51 -10.45
N ARG A 178 -26.51 8.28 -9.20
CA ARG A 178 -26.04 9.34 -8.30
C ARG A 178 -24.68 9.89 -8.70
N ILE A 179 -23.90 9.10 -9.39
CA ILE A 179 -22.61 9.44 -10.02
C ILE A 179 -22.55 8.84 -11.41
N ASP A 180 -21.77 9.45 -12.30
CA ASP A 180 -21.64 9.01 -13.69
C ASP A 180 -20.57 7.90 -13.85
N ALA A 181 -19.50 7.98 -13.08
CA ALA A 181 -18.39 7.02 -13.10
C ALA A 181 -17.71 6.90 -11.73
N ALA A 182 -16.94 5.84 -11.53
CA ALA A 182 -16.08 5.67 -10.34
C ALA A 182 -14.82 4.84 -10.64
N THR A 183 -13.77 5.09 -9.88
CA THR A 183 -12.59 4.22 -9.89
C THR A 183 -12.86 2.98 -9.02
N LEU A 184 -13.10 1.85 -9.66
CA LEU A 184 -13.20 0.56 -8.97
C LEU A 184 -11.87 -0.17 -8.98
N LEU A 185 -11.51 -0.73 -7.84
CA LEU A 185 -10.28 -1.51 -7.67
C LEU A 185 -10.62 -2.92 -7.20
N GLU A 186 -9.69 -3.86 -7.48
CA GLU A 186 -9.84 -5.21 -6.99
C GLU A 186 -9.74 -5.26 -5.44
N PRO A 187 -10.51 -6.07 -4.78
CA PRO A 187 -11.39 -7.11 -5.31
C PRO A 187 -12.85 -6.65 -5.61
N SER A 188 -13.20 -5.42 -5.29
CA SER A 188 -14.56 -4.87 -5.53
C SER A 188 -14.92 -4.86 -7.01
N LEU A 189 -13.96 -4.58 -7.90
CA LEU A 189 -14.17 -4.63 -9.35
C LEU A 189 -14.69 -6.01 -9.80
N THR A 190 -14.05 -7.09 -9.36
CA THR A 190 -14.50 -8.46 -9.70
C THR A 190 -15.84 -8.80 -9.07
N ALA A 191 -16.12 -8.37 -7.84
CA ALA A 191 -17.40 -8.60 -7.19
C ALA A 191 -18.57 -7.89 -7.90
N GLU A 192 -18.30 -6.69 -8.45
CA GLU A 192 -19.30 -5.84 -9.10
C GLU A 192 -19.31 -5.93 -10.64
N ARG A 193 -18.52 -6.84 -11.22
CA ARG A 193 -18.32 -6.96 -12.69
C ARG A 193 -19.64 -7.14 -13.45
N ASP A 194 -20.63 -7.78 -12.83
CA ASP A 194 -21.95 -7.97 -13.42
C ASP A 194 -22.85 -6.72 -13.33
N ASN A 195 -22.50 -5.74 -12.52
CA ASN A 195 -23.27 -4.54 -12.25
C ASN A 195 -22.73 -3.29 -12.96
N VAL A 196 -21.49 -3.32 -13.42
CA VAL A 196 -20.82 -2.18 -14.06
C VAL A 196 -20.19 -2.55 -15.40
N LYS A 197 -19.87 -1.54 -16.20
CA LYS A 197 -19.06 -1.65 -17.42
C LYS A 197 -17.75 -0.89 -17.22
N VAL A 198 -16.64 -1.50 -17.60
CA VAL A 198 -15.33 -0.84 -17.64
C VAL A 198 -15.31 0.15 -18.80
N LEU A 199 -15.04 1.42 -18.52
CA LEU A 199 -14.82 2.43 -19.54
C LEU A 199 -13.36 2.45 -19.98
N THR A 200 -12.43 2.35 -19.04
CA THR A 200 -10.99 2.31 -19.33
C THR A 200 -10.17 1.81 -18.14
N ASP A 201 -8.97 1.33 -18.44
CA ASP A 201 -7.88 1.08 -17.47
C ASP A 201 -7.15 2.39 -17.20
N CYS A 202 -7.76 3.28 -16.39
CA CYS A 202 -7.29 4.66 -16.22
C CYS A 202 -5.83 4.76 -15.71
N TYR A 203 -5.31 3.74 -15.02
CA TYR A 203 -3.94 3.71 -14.54
C TYR A 203 -2.90 3.62 -15.67
N ASP A 204 -3.28 3.10 -16.83
CA ASP A 204 -2.43 3.10 -18.03
C ASP A 204 -2.02 4.48 -18.50
N ALA A 205 -2.84 5.50 -18.18
CA ALA A 205 -2.50 6.89 -18.47
C ALA A 205 -1.35 7.43 -17.60
N ILE A 206 -1.04 6.78 -16.49
CA ILE A 206 0.11 7.13 -15.64
C ILE A 206 1.37 6.48 -16.22
N ALA A 207 1.42 5.15 -16.28
CA ALA A 207 2.49 4.37 -16.90
C ALA A 207 2.05 2.91 -17.02
N LYS A 208 2.79 2.10 -17.82
CA LYS A 208 2.51 0.66 -17.97
C LYS A 208 2.89 -0.16 -16.73
N GLN A 209 3.80 0.35 -15.91
CA GLN A 209 4.21 -0.25 -14.64
C GLN A 209 4.57 0.88 -13.67
N PHE A 210 4.11 0.78 -12.41
CA PHE A 210 4.47 1.69 -11.34
C PHE A 210 4.04 1.13 -9.97
N PHE A 211 4.55 1.68 -8.87
CA PHE A 211 4.05 1.37 -7.54
C PHE A 211 2.72 2.07 -7.27
N ILE A 212 1.70 1.30 -6.89
CA ILE A 212 0.44 1.82 -6.33
C ILE A 212 0.66 2.25 -4.89
N THR A 213 1.33 1.39 -4.10
CA THR A 213 1.57 1.59 -2.66
C THR A 213 3.03 1.41 -2.32
N LEU A 214 3.45 2.03 -1.21
CA LEU A 214 4.75 1.87 -0.60
C LEU A 214 4.61 1.79 0.92
N HIS A 215 5.65 1.28 1.58
CA HIS A 215 5.72 1.31 3.04
C HIS A 215 6.61 2.46 3.49
N ALA A 216 6.10 3.27 4.42
CA ALA A 216 6.81 4.40 4.99
C ALA A 216 6.84 4.32 6.52
N GLY A 217 7.91 4.80 7.12
CA GLY A 217 8.05 4.97 8.56
C GLY A 217 8.05 6.43 8.97
N ALA A 218 7.62 6.72 10.20
CA ALA A 218 7.80 8.03 10.80
C ALA A 218 9.29 8.31 11.05
N ASN A 219 9.83 9.44 10.60
CA ASN A 219 11.27 9.73 10.72
C ASN A 219 11.77 9.64 12.17
N PRO A 220 11.06 10.16 13.19
CA PRO A 220 11.52 10.02 14.57
C PRO A 220 11.58 8.57 15.07
N TRP A 221 10.76 7.68 14.51
CA TRP A 221 10.82 6.26 14.82
C TRP A 221 11.97 5.58 14.09
N LEU A 222 12.19 5.90 12.81
CA LEU A 222 13.30 5.39 11.99
C LEU A 222 14.66 5.73 12.60
N GLU A 223 14.82 6.96 13.09
CA GLU A 223 16.04 7.43 13.75
C GLU A 223 16.35 6.66 15.05
N ARG A 224 15.32 6.35 15.83
CA ARG A 224 15.46 5.61 17.10
C ARG A 224 15.59 4.09 16.91
N ASN A 225 15.12 3.55 15.79
CA ASN A 225 15.01 2.12 15.55
C ASN A 225 15.59 1.67 14.20
N PRO A 226 16.80 2.11 13.78
CA PRO A 226 17.31 1.88 12.43
C PRO A 226 17.45 0.39 12.08
N ASP A 227 17.88 -0.44 13.02
CA ASP A 227 18.08 -1.87 12.77
C ASP A 227 16.75 -2.63 12.69
N VAL A 228 15.73 -2.19 13.45
CA VAL A 228 14.38 -2.74 13.36
C VAL A 228 13.77 -2.37 12.01
N ALA A 229 13.92 -1.13 11.57
CA ALA A 229 13.44 -0.64 10.28
C ALA A 229 14.11 -1.37 9.09
N LYS A 230 15.43 -1.62 9.15
CA LYS A 230 16.14 -2.42 8.14
C LYS A 230 15.63 -3.85 8.05
N ARG A 231 15.44 -4.52 9.20
CA ARG A 231 14.87 -5.87 9.24
C ARG A 231 13.45 -5.92 8.69
N PHE A 232 12.61 -4.96 9.09
CA PHE A 232 11.25 -4.83 8.57
C PHE A 232 11.25 -4.64 7.04
N ALA A 233 12.07 -3.73 6.52
CA ALA A 233 12.22 -3.51 5.08
C ALA A 233 12.71 -4.76 4.33
N ALA A 234 13.67 -5.49 4.90
CA ALA A 234 14.17 -6.73 4.33
C ALA A 234 13.08 -7.82 4.24
N VAL A 235 12.27 -7.97 5.30
CA VAL A 235 11.12 -8.88 5.31
C VAL A 235 10.12 -8.52 4.22
N LEU A 236 9.81 -7.23 4.02
CA LEU A 236 8.87 -6.83 2.97
C LEU A 236 9.41 -7.06 1.56
N ARG A 237 10.70 -6.84 1.32
CA ARG A 237 11.35 -7.20 0.04
C ARG A 237 11.26 -8.70 -0.23
N GLN A 238 11.61 -9.52 0.76
CA GLN A 238 11.45 -10.98 0.70
C GLN A 238 10.00 -11.38 0.43
N THR A 239 9.06 -10.73 1.09
CA THR A 239 7.63 -11.02 0.92
C THR A 239 7.15 -10.64 -0.48
N ALA A 240 7.62 -9.53 -1.05
CA ALA A 240 7.27 -9.14 -2.41
C ALA A 240 7.79 -10.14 -3.44
N ASP A 241 9.03 -10.62 -3.30
CA ASP A 241 9.60 -11.67 -4.14
C ASP A 241 8.80 -12.99 -3.99
N TRP A 242 8.49 -13.39 -2.76
CA TRP A 242 7.66 -14.57 -2.50
C TRP A 242 6.25 -14.40 -3.10
N ALA A 243 5.59 -13.26 -2.91
CA ALA A 243 4.22 -13.01 -3.38
C ALA A 243 4.13 -13.07 -4.91
N SER A 244 5.14 -12.57 -5.62
CA SER A 244 5.21 -12.62 -7.08
C SER A 244 5.25 -14.06 -7.64
N LYS A 245 5.80 -15.01 -6.87
CA LYS A 245 5.97 -16.43 -7.23
C LYS A 245 4.85 -17.33 -6.71
N ASN A 246 4.00 -16.83 -5.80
CA ASN A 246 2.99 -17.63 -5.09
C ASN A 246 1.58 -17.02 -5.17
N PRO A 247 1.01 -16.78 -6.37
CA PRO A 247 -0.29 -16.11 -6.52
C PRO A 247 -1.46 -16.88 -5.88
N ALA A 248 -1.41 -18.21 -5.84
CA ALA A 248 -2.44 -19.02 -5.17
C ALA A 248 -2.42 -18.79 -3.65
N ALA A 249 -1.24 -18.88 -3.01
CA ALA A 249 -1.10 -18.68 -1.57
C ALA A 249 -1.46 -17.25 -1.14
N THR A 250 -1.05 -16.23 -1.92
CA THR A 250 -1.47 -14.84 -1.65
C THR A 250 -2.97 -14.66 -1.80
N GLY A 251 -3.62 -15.37 -2.75
CA GLY A 251 -5.07 -15.38 -2.91
C GLY A 251 -5.79 -15.97 -1.69
N GLU A 252 -5.32 -17.09 -1.14
CA GLU A 252 -5.87 -17.69 0.07
C GLU A 252 -5.79 -16.74 1.28
N ILE A 253 -4.63 -16.10 1.48
CA ILE A 253 -4.44 -15.12 2.55
C ILE A 253 -5.36 -13.92 2.33
N LEU A 254 -5.44 -13.41 1.10
CA LEU A 254 -6.32 -12.30 0.75
C LEU A 254 -7.78 -12.63 1.09
N GLY A 255 -8.26 -13.82 0.74
CA GLY A 255 -9.60 -14.30 1.09
C GLY A 255 -9.86 -14.30 2.61
N LYS A 256 -8.85 -14.71 3.41
CA LYS A 256 -8.96 -14.68 4.88
C LYS A 256 -9.10 -13.26 5.44
N ILE A 257 -8.32 -12.30 4.95
CA ILE A 257 -8.29 -10.92 5.48
C ILE A 257 -9.45 -10.05 4.95
N THR A 258 -9.92 -10.32 3.73
CA THR A 258 -10.98 -9.52 3.08
C THR A 258 -12.38 -10.14 3.20
N LYS A 259 -12.47 -11.41 3.53
CA LYS A 259 -13.71 -12.23 3.52
C LYS A 259 -14.32 -12.40 2.12
N ILE A 260 -13.55 -12.18 1.06
CA ILE A 260 -13.99 -12.35 -0.31
C ILE A 260 -14.01 -13.83 -0.67
N PRO A 261 -15.08 -14.29 -1.37
CA PRO A 261 -15.19 -15.68 -1.79
C PRO A 261 -14.00 -16.12 -2.67
N PRO A 262 -13.45 -17.33 -2.49
CA PRO A 262 -12.32 -17.83 -3.28
C PRO A 262 -12.57 -17.79 -4.80
N ALA A 263 -13.80 -18.00 -5.25
CA ALA A 263 -14.18 -17.90 -6.66
C ALA A 263 -13.96 -16.48 -7.25
N ASN A 264 -14.15 -15.43 -6.44
CA ASN A 264 -13.90 -14.06 -6.86
C ASN A 264 -12.39 -13.79 -6.89
N ILE A 265 -11.64 -14.26 -5.88
CA ILE A 265 -10.18 -14.15 -5.84
C ILE A 265 -9.54 -14.81 -7.08
N ALA A 266 -10.04 -15.97 -7.50
CA ALA A 266 -9.52 -16.69 -8.66
C ALA A 266 -9.72 -15.94 -10.00
N ARG A 267 -10.69 -15.03 -10.06
CA ARG A 267 -11.04 -14.28 -11.29
C ARG A 267 -10.52 -12.85 -11.33
N MET A 268 -10.05 -12.32 -10.20
CA MET A 268 -9.61 -10.93 -10.11
C MET A 268 -8.24 -10.72 -10.77
N ALA A 269 -8.01 -9.53 -11.30
CA ALA A 269 -6.69 -9.09 -11.68
C ALA A 269 -5.80 -9.00 -10.43
N ARG A 270 -4.52 -9.38 -10.56
CA ARG A 270 -3.62 -9.49 -9.41
C ARG A 270 -2.59 -8.36 -9.42
N THR A 271 -2.31 -7.87 -8.22
CA THR A 271 -1.28 -6.86 -7.99
C THR A 271 0.10 -7.36 -8.42
N ALA A 272 0.87 -6.52 -9.12
CA ALA A 272 2.27 -6.78 -9.40
C ALA A 272 3.12 -6.52 -8.14
N TRP A 273 4.11 -7.38 -7.89
CA TRP A 273 5.00 -7.26 -6.73
C TRP A 273 6.43 -7.01 -7.21
N TYR A 274 6.95 -5.83 -6.91
CA TYR A 274 8.33 -5.44 -7.24
C TYR A 274 9.15 -5.44 -5.96
N PRO A 275 10.17 -6.33 -5.82
CA PRO A 275 10.91 -6.46 -4.55
C PRO A 275 11.85 -5.30 -4.25
N ASN A 276 12.23 -4.53 -5.26
CA ASN A 276 13.18 -3.41 -5.11
C ASN A 276 12.48 -2.07 -5.25
N LEU A 277 12.88 -1.08 -4.45
CA LEU A 277 12.46 0.31 -4.59
C LEU A 277 13.16 0.93 -5.82
N ASP A 278 12.48 0.93 -6.95
CA ASP A 278 12.97 1.60 -8.17
C ASP A 278 12.30 2.98 -8.30
N PRO A 279 13.07 4.09 -8.25
CA PRO A 279 12.53 5.43 -8.46
C PRO A 279 11.77 5.61 -9.77
N LYS A 280 12.13 4.85 -10.82
CA LYS A 280 11.47 4.90 -12.13
C LYS A 280 10.02 4.38 -12.07
N LEU A 281 9.71 3.49 -11.13
CA LEU A 281 8.36 2.99 -10.89
C LEU A 281 7.55 3.87 -9.93
N ILE A 282 8.15 4.90 -9.35
CA ILE A 282 7.49 5.83 -8.42
C ILE A 282 7.27 7.19 -9.10
N GLN A 283 8.26 7.68 -9.84
CA GLN A 283 8.26 9.00 -10.46
C GLN A 283 7.02 9.29 -11.32
N PRO A 284 6.47 8.36 -12.14
CA PRO A 284 5.29 8.65 -12.95
C PRO A 284 4.07 9.09 -12.13
N VAL A 285 3.89 8.56 -10.92
CA VAL A 285 2.80 8.97 -10.02
C VAL A 285 3.05 10.37 -9.46
N ILE A 286 4.29 10.67 -9.06
CA ILE A 286 4.69 12.00 -8.58
C ILE A 286 4.44 13.03 -9.68
N ASP A 287 4.91 12.76 -10.90
CA ASP A 287 4.74 13.68 -12.04
C ASP A 287 3.27 13.94 -12.37
N ALA A 288 2.43 12.90 -12.32
CA ALA A 288 0.99 13.05 -12.57
C ALA A 288 0.31 13.88 -11.48
N THR A 289 0.62 13.63 -10.20
CA THR A 289 0.04 14.38 -9.08
C THR A 289 0.55 15.82 -9.01
N ALA A 290 1.81 16.07 -9.39
CA ALA A 290 2.38 17.40 -9.52
C ALA A 290 1.72 18.19 -10.68
N HIS A 291 1.54 17.56 -11.85
CA HIS A 291 0.90 18.16 -13.02
C HIS A 291 -0.49 18.71 -12.67
N TYR A 292 -1.28 17.97 -11.89
CA TYR A 292 -2.61 18.42 -11.44
C TYR A 292 -2.58 19.28 -10.17
N LYS A 293 -1.41 19.73 -9.74
CA LYS A 293 -1.21 20.62 -8.58
C LYS A 293 -1.76 20.01 -7.27
N PHE A 294 -1.63 18.69 -7.11
CA PHE A 294 -1.97 18.02 -5.86
C PHE A 294 -0.85 18.10 -4.83
N LEU A 295 0.38 18.38 -5.28
CA LEU A 295 1.55 18.51 -4.43
C LEU A 295 1.80 19.99 -4.07
N ALA A 296 2.30 20.24 -2.87
CA ALA A 296 2.69 21.57 -2.41
C ALA A 296 4.04 22.03 -3.00
N SER A 297 4.89 21.09 -3.39
CA SER A 297 6.19 21.33 -4.03
C SER A 297 6.60 20.14 -4.87
N ASP A 298 7.37 20.36 -5.92
CA ASP A 298 7.97 19.32 -6.74
C ASP A 298 9.16 18.68 -6.03
N PHE A 299 9.36 17.38 -6.26
CA PHE A 299 10.49 16.62 -5.74
C PHE A 299 10.69 15.34 -6.59
N ARG A 300 11.83 14.69 -6.44
CA ARG A 300 12.12 13.43 -7.14
C ARG A 300 11.80 12.22 -6.26
N ALA A 301 11.43 11.11 -6.87
CA ALA A 301 11.05 9.88 -6.16
C ALA A 301 12.07 9.44 -5.10
N GLN A 302 13.37 9.62 -5.38
CA GLN A 302 14.45 9.29 -4.46
C GLN A 302 14.46 10.14 -3.19
N ASP A 303 13.83 11.33 -3.21
CA ASP A 303 13.76 12.22 -2.05
C ASP A 303 12.77 11.69 -1.00
N LEU A 304 11.84 10.78 -1.39
CA LEU A 304 10.98 10.03 -0.48
C LEU A 304 11.73 8.99 0.36
N PHE A 305 12.89 8.50 -0.10
CA PHE A 305 13.50 7.33 0.48
C PHE A 305 14.23 7.64 1.77
N TRP A 306 14.05 6.78 2.74
CA TRP A 306 14.92 6.73 3.90
C TRP A 306 16.37 6.50 3.46
N ALA A 307 17.31 7.30 3.98
CA ALA A 307 18.70 7.26 3.52
C ALA A 307 19.33 5.86 3.60
N GLN A 308 18.94 5.06 4.62
CA GLN A 308 19.42 3.70 4.81
C GLN A 308 18.66 2.63 3.99
N ALA A 309 17.58 2.97 3.30
CA ALA A 309 16.89 2.07 2.37
C ALA A 309 17.44 2.15 0.93
N ARG A 310 18.40 3.04 0.68
CA ARG A 310 19.07 3.25 -0.62
C ARG A 310 20.23 2.26 -0.86
N ALA A 311 20.57 1.46 0.15
CA ALA A 311 21.68 0.50 0.10
C ALA A 311 21.24 -0.87 -0.39
#